data_780aa78526d3cbc01f8f6dce8be69c3f
#
_entry.id   780aa78526d3cbc01f8f6dce8be69c3f
#
_cell.length_a   1.000
_cell.length_b   1.000
_cell.length_c   1.000
_cell.angle_alpha   90.00
_cell.angle_beta   90.00
_cell.angle_gamma   90.00
#
_symmetry.space_group_name_H-M   'P 1'
#
loop_
_entity.id
_entity.type
_entity.pdbx_description
1 polymer ?
#
loop_
_entity_poly.entity_id
_entity_poly.type
_entity_poly.pdbx_seq_one_letter_code
_entity_poly.pdbx_strand_id
1 'polypeptide(L)'
;VGDGAFQMNGLNELITVKRYWEERWRDNPTLVFCVFNNQDLNQVTWEQRVMQGDPKYLGTQWLPNFEYARYGELCGLKGIYCDKGDDMRDAWEEALNANSPVVLEVVTDPEVPPLPPHITREQAQKMTKAMLSGDPEFTGVMEKSLRGKLTEFLTRS
;
A
#
# COMPACT_ATOMS: atom_id res chain seq x y z
N VAL A 1 4.02 5.60 -0.44
CA VAL A 1 4.08 5.06 -1.81
C VAL A 1 3.66 3.59 -1.78
N GLY A 2 2.96 3.09 -2.80
CA GLY A 2 2.68 1.67 -2.95
C GLY A 2 3.93 0.88 -3.35
N ASP A 3 3.98 -0.39 -2.97
CA ASP A 3 5.07 -1.31 -3.25
C ASP A 3 5.39 -1.42 -4.75
N GLY A 4 4.38 -1.54 -5.61
CA GLY A 4 4.57 -1.60 -7.06
C GLY A 4 5.23 -0.35 -7.63
N ALA A 5 4.77 0.84 -7.24
CA ALA A 5 5.37 2.10 -7.68
C ALA A 5 6.81 2.25 -7.14
N PHE A 6 7.07 1.79 -5.93
CA PHE A 6 8.40 1.84 -5.34
C PHE A 6 9.37 0.88 -6.03
N GLN A 7 8.93 -0.32 -6.41
CA GLN A 7 9.72 -1.25 -7.22
C GLN A 7 10.09 -0.66 -8.59
N MET A 8 9.16 0.05 -9.22
CA MET A 8 9.39 0.62 -10.55
C MET A 8 10.41 1.75 -10.55
N ASN A 9 10.39 2.64 -9.55
CA ASN A 9 11.11 3.92 -9.61
C ASN A 9 11.80 4.35 -8.31
N GLY A 10 11.74 3.61 -7.24
CA GLY A 10 12.16 4.12 -5.92
C GLY A 10 13.32 3.40 -5.26
N LEU A 11 13.49 2.12 -5.49
CA LEU A 11 14.44 1.30 -4.73
C LEU A 11 15.88 1.78 -4.86
N ASN A 12 16.34 2.09 -6.06
CA ASN A 12 17.72 2.48 -6.30
C ASN A 12 18.05 3.86 -5.69
N GLU A 13 17.04 4.72 -5.54
CA GLU A 13 17.23 6.06 -5.00
C GLU A 13 17.53 6.08 -3.50
N LEU A 14 17.28 5.00 -2.78
CA LEU A 14 17.68 4.88 -1.38
C LEU A 14 19.20 4.98 -1.21
N ILE A 15 19.98 4.48 -2.18
CA ILE A 15 21.44 4.60 -2.21
C ILE A 15 21.84 6.08 -2.37
N THR A 16 21.17 6.79 -3.27
CA THR A 16 21.37 8.22 -3.50
C THR A 16 20.99 9.04 -2.26
N VAL A 17 19.85 8.72 -1.63
CA VAL A 17 19.39 9.36 -0.39
C VAL A 17 20.43 9.18 0.72
N LYS A 18 20.95 7.96 0.92
CA LYS A 18 21.99 7.71 1.94
C LYS A 18 23.20 8.60 1.75
N ARG A 19 23.70 8.68 0.52
CA ARG A 19 24.86 9.51 0.19
C ARG A 19 24.61 10.97 0.51
N TYR A 20 23.51 11.56 -0.02
CA TYR A 20 23.25 12.99 0.15
C TYR A 20 22.82 13.35 1.57
N TRP A 21 22.19 12.43 2.29
CA TRP A 21 21.87 12.66 3.68
C TRP A 21 23.13 12.83 4.52
N GLU A 22 24.14 12.01 4.35
CA GLU A 22 25.41 12.14 5.05
C GLU A 22 26.17 13.43 4.70
N GLU A 23 26.12 13.83 3.43
CA GLU A 23 26.86 14.98 2.93
C GLU A 23 26.17 16.33 3.19
N ARG A 24 24.82 16.37 3.20
CA ARG A 24 24.07 17.63 3.09
C ARG A 24 22.87 17.78 4.03
N TRP A 25 22.23 16.71 4.44
CA TRP A 25 20.94 16.76 5.15
C TRP A 25 20.98 16.20 6.56
N ARG A 26 22.16 15.90 7.06
CA ARG A 26 22.36 15.28 8.38
C ARG A 26 21.75 16.07 9.53
N ASP A 27 21.69 17.40 9.39
CA ASP A 27 21.11 18.30 10.39
C ASP A 27 19.56 18.35 10.32
N ASN A 28 18.95 17.71 9.29
CA ASN A 28 17.50 17.61 9.13
C ASN A 28 17.12 16.16 8.82
N PRO A 29 17.15 15.26 9.81
CA PRO A 29 17.11 13.82 9.60
C PRO A 29 15.73 13.27 9.23
N THR A 30 14.64 14.02 9.41
CA THR A 30 13.27 13.51 9.26
C THR A 30 12.91 13.32 7.79
N LEU A 31 13.22 12.14 7.25
CA LEU A 31 12.81 11.70 5.93
C LEU A 31 12.31 10.25 6.04
N VAL A 32 11.01 10.04 5.82
CA VAL A 32 10.38 8.73 5.92
C VAL A 32 9.83 8.29 4.56
N PHE A 33 10.31 7.16 4.07
CA PHE A 33 9.73 6.46 2.93
C PHE A 33 8.73 5.43 3.46
N CYS A 34 7.46 5.79 3.52
CA CYS A 34 6.40 4.87 3.90
C CYS A 34 5.97 4.06 2.67
N VAL A 35 6.22 2.76 2.71
CA VAL A 35 5.88 1.82 1.64
C VAL A 35 4.68 0.97 2.08
N PHE A 36 3.56 1.11 1.38
CA PHE A 36 2.39 0.26 1.57
C PHE A 36 2.61 -1.03 0.78
N ASN A 37 2.92 -2.13 1.48
CA ASN A 37 3.18 -3.43 0.90
C ASN A 37 1.92 -4.28 0.94
N ASN A 38 1.23 -4.38 -0.19
CA ASN A 38 0.07 -5.24 -0.37
C ASN A 38 0.28 -6.33 -1.43
N GLN A 39 1.48 -6.41 -2.00
CA GLN A 39 1.86 -7.39 -3.02
C GLN A 39 0.95 -7.35 -4.27
N ASP A 40 0.43 -6.17 -4.59
CA ASP A 40 -0.49 -5.98 -5.69
C ASP A 40 -0.28 -4.62 -6.39
N LEU A 41 -0.40 -4.58 -7.70
CA LEU A 41 -0.61 -3.34 -8.44
C LEU A 41 -2.04 -2.85 -8.19
N ASN A 42 -2.34 -2.59 -6.93
CA ASN A 42 -3.68 -2.45 -6.40
C ASN A 42 -4.51 -1.37 -7.08
N GLN A 43 -3.92 -0.21 -7.40
CA GLN A 43 -4.60 0.84 -8.14
C GLN A 43 -5.06 0.34 -9.53
N VAL A 44 -4.19 -0.38 -10.23
CA VAL A 44 -4.50 -0.96 -11.55
C VAL A 44 -5.60 -2.02 -11.42
N THR A 45 -5.51 -2.89 -10.41
CA THR A 45 -6.52 -3.90 -10.11
C THR A 45 -7.91 -3.28 -9.94
N TRP A 46 -8.01 -2.22 -9.13
CA TRP A 46 -9.28 -1.56 -8.88
C TRP A 46 -9.79 -0.77 -10.08
N GLU A 47 -8.95 -0.08 -10.81
CA GLU A 47 -9.33 0.60 -12.06
C GLU A 47 -9.87 -0.40 -13.08
N GLN A 48 -9.23 -1.55 -13.24
CA GLN A 48 -9.70 -2.60 -14.14
C GLN A 48 -11.11 -3.09 -13.76
N ARG A 49 -11.35 -3.35 -12.46
CA ARG A 49 -12.65 -3.78 -11.96
C ARG A 49 -13.75 -2.74 -12.19
N VAL A 50 -13.50 -1.47 -11.86
CA VAL A 50 -14.54 -0.43 -11.86
C VAL A 50 -14.69 0.29 -13.20
N MET A 51 -13.63 0.35 -14.02
CA MET A 51 -13.67 1.04 -15.32
C MET A 51 -13.95 0.11 -16.49
N GLN A 52 -13.45 -1.14 -16.43
CA GLN A 52 -13.58 -2.09 -17.53
C GLN A 52 -14.57 -3.23 -17.21
N GLY A 53 -14.77 -3.55 -15.95
CA GLY A 53 -15.62 -4.66 -15.50
C GLY A 53 -14.95 -6.02 -15.73
N ASP A 54 -13.61 -6.05 -15.66
CA ASP A 54 -12.80 -7.25 -15.80
C ASP A 54 -12.23 -7.69 -14.45
N PRO A 55 -12.07 -9.00 -14.20
CA PRO A 55 -11.52 -9.53 -12.98
C PRO A 55 -10.02 -9.25 -12.87
N LYS A 56 -9.46 -9.39 -11.66
CA LYS A 56 -8.01 -9.34 -11.45
C LYS A 56 -7.29 -10.44 -12.22
N TYR A 57 -6.20 -10.07 -12.86
CA TYR A 57 -5.30 -11.01 -13.56
C TYR A 57 -4.03 -11.22 -12.73
N LEU A 58 -3.99 -12.31 -11.94
CA LEU A 58 -2.87 -12.60 -11.04
C LEU A 58 -1.50 -12.58 -11.73
N GLY A 59 -1.42 -13.06 -12.97
CA GLY A 59 -0.15 -13.08 -13.72
C GLY A 59 0.44 -11.71 -14.06
N THR A 60 -0.33 -10.64 -13.92
CA THR A 60 0.11 -9.28 -14.28
C THR A 60 0.03 -8.27 -13.14
N GLN A 61 -0.77 -8.54 -12.13
CA GLN A 61 -1.05 -7.58 -11.05
C GLN A 61 -0.47 -8.01 -9.70
N TRP A 62 -0.28 -9.31 -9.49
CA TRP A 62 0.38 -9.79 -8.29
C TRP A 62 1.87 -9.44 -8.29
N LEU A 63 2.36 -8.96 -7.14
CA LEU A 63 3.77 -8.69 -6.90
C LEU A 63 4.35 -9.69 -5.89
N PRO A 64 5.57 -10.18 -6.11
CA PRO A 64 6.25 -11.00 -5.12
C PRO A 64 6.51 -10.18 -3.85
N ASN A 65 6.45 -10.83 -2.71
CA ASN A 65 6.84 -10.18 -1.45
C ASN A 65 8.30 -9.74 -1.50
N PHE A 66 8.54 -8.51 -1.05
CA PHE A 66 9.87 -7.94 -0.97
C PHE A 66 10.03 -7.18 0.36
N GLU A 67 11.12 -7.43 1.07
CA GLU A 67 11.40 -6.87 2.40
C GLU A 67 11.95 -5.43 2.25
N TYR A 68 11.09 -4.45 2.07
CA TYR A 68 11.50 -3.05 1.81
C TYR A 68 12.23 -2.42 2.99
N ALA A 69 11.80 -2.66 4.22
CA ALA A 69 12.46 -2.19 5.43
C ALA A 69 13.90 -2.73 5.50
N ARG A 70 14.06 -4.03 5.28
CA ARG A 70 15.37 -4.67 5.26
C ARG A 70 16.26 -4.19 4.12
N TYR A 71 15.68 -3.93 2.96
CA TYR A 71 16.43 -3.33 1.85
C TYR A 71 16.92 -1.92 2.20
N GLY A 72 16.10 -1.13 2.90
CA GLY A 72 16.51 0.15 3.45
C GLY A 72 17.73 0.01 4.38
N GLU A 73 17.74 -0.99 5.26
CA GLU A 73 18.88 -1.28 6.14
C GLU A 73 20.14 -1.64 5.34
N LEU A 74 20.02 -2.45 4.29
CA LEU A 74 21.13 -2.78 3.39
C LEU A 74 21.70 -1.54 2.68
N CYS A 75 20.86 -0.54 2.40
CA CYS A 75 21.27 0.76 1.87
C CYS A 75 21.86 1.69 2.95
N GLY A 76 21.90 1.27 4.22
CA GLY A 76 22.41 2.06 5.34
C GLY A 76 21.43 3.09 5.91
N LEU A 77 20.14 2.91 5.67
CA LEU A 77 19.04 3.67 6.27
C LEU A 77 18.48 2.89 7.47
N LYS A 78 17.51 3.48 8.18
CA LYS A 78 16.77 2.76 9.20
C LYS A 78 15.58 2.03 8.56
N GLY A 79 15.42 0.75 8.83
CA GLY A 79 14.25 -0.04 8.44
C GLY A 79 13.27 -0.21 9.60
N ILE A 80 11.98 -0.05 9.34
CA ILE A 80 10.90 -0.33 10.29
C ILE A 80 9.84 -1.14 9.56
N TYR A 81 9.46 -2.28 10.11
CA TYR A 81 8.42 -3.16 9.56
C TYR A 81 7.20 -3.16 10.48
N CYS A 82 6.02 -2.95 9.89
CA CYS A 82 4.75 -2.93 10.62
C CYS A 82 3.70 -3.76 9.86
N ASP A 83 3.26 -4.88 10.47
CA ASP A 83 2.24 -5.78 9.92
C ASP A 83 0.95 -5.79 10.75
N LYS A 84 0.87 -4.97 11.82
CA LYS A 84 -0.29 -4.88 12.69
C LYS A 84 -0.74 -3.44 12.83
N GLY A 85 -2.05 -3.21 12.71
CA GLY A 85 -2.64 -1.88 12.88
C GLY A 85 -2.40 -1.27 14.26
N ASP A 86 -2.37 -2.10 15.30
CA ASP A 86 -2.15 -1.66 16.69
C ASP A 86 -0.73 -1.09 16.89
N ASP A 87 0.26 -1.59 16.15
CA ASP A 87 1.66 -1.17 16.25
C ASP A 87 1.96 0.07 15.37
N MET A 88 1.01 0.53 14.56
CA MET A 88 1.21 1.61 13.58
C MET A 88 1.62 2.94 14.23
N ARG A 89 1.05 3.27 15.37
CA ARG A 89 1.40 4.51 16.09
C ARG A 89 2.86 4.49 16.50
N ASP A 90 3.31 3.40 17.13
CA ASP A 90 4.66 3.26 17.63
C ASP A 90 5.67 3.24 16.47
N ALA A 91 5.33 2.56 15.37
CA ALA A 91 6.14 2.56 14.16
C ALA A 91 6.33 3.97 13.56
N TRP A 92 5.27 4.80 13.53
CA TRP A 92 5.35 6.18 13.10
C TRP A 92 6.15 7.06 14.07
N GLU A 93 5.93 6.93 15.37
CA GLU A 93 6.69 7.65 16.39
C GLU A 93 8.18 7.31 16.31
N GLU A 94 8.52 6.03 16.13
CA GLU A 94 9.89 5.59 15.91
C GLU A 94 10.50 6.16 14.62
N ALA A 95 9.74 6.17 13.52
CA ALA A 95 10.19 6.71 12.23
C ALA A 95 10.45 8.22 12.29
N LEU A 96 9.54 8.98 12.91
CA LEU A 96 9.65 10.44 13.00
C LEU A 96 10.74 10.93 13.96
N ASN A 97 11.08 10.12 14.97
CA ASN A 97 12.14 10.40 15.93
C ASN A 97 13.51 9.82 15.52
N ALA A 98 13.62 9.22 14.35
CA ALA A 98 14.88 8.65 13.88
C ALA A 98 15.91 9.73 13.52
N ASN A 99 17.18 9.46 13.80
CA ASN A 99 18.31 10.33 13.46
C ASN A 99 18.89 10.03 12.07
N SER A 100 18.14 9.35 11.22
CA SER A 100 18.52 8.99 9.84
C SER A 100 17.26 8.81 9.01
N PRO A 101 17.33 8.86 7.67
CA PRO A 101 16.22 8.51 6.82
C PRO A 101 15.72 7.10 7.09
N VAL A 102 14.42 6.90 7.01
CA VAL A 102 13.71 5.66 7.39
C VAL A 102 12.97 5.09 6.19
N VAL A 103 13.02 3.78 6.03
CA VAL A 103 12.07 3.01 5.22
C VAL A 103 11.08 2.36 6.18
N LEU A 104 9.87 2.87 6.23
CA LEU A 104 8.76 2.29 6.99
C LEU A 104 7.94 1.41 6.05
N GLU A 105 8.07 0.11 6.20
CA GLU A 105 7.26 -0.86 5.46
C GLU A 105 6.00 -1.18 6.25
N VAL A 106 4.85 -0.97 5.62
CA VAL A 106 3.54 -1.22 6.21
C VAL A 106 2.81 -2.27 5.39
N VAL A 107 2.53 -3.42 6.00
CA VAL A 107 1.71 -4.45 5.34
C VAL A 107 0.27 -4.00 5.30
N THR A 108 -0.30 -3.99 4.10
CA THR A 108 -1.70 -3.59 3.88
C THR A 108 -2.46 -4.66 3.11
N ASP A 109 -3.77 -4.63 3.22
CA ASP A 109 -4.66 -5.62 2.64
C ASP A 109 -5.07 -5.22 1.20
N PRO A 110 -4.73 -6.01 0.16
CA PRO A 110 -5.08 -5.70 -1.22
C PRO A 110 -6.59 -5.79 -1.50
N GLU A 111 -7.35 -6.49 -0.67
CA GLU A 111 -8.79 -6.68 -0.88
C GLU A 111 -9.65 -5.54 -0.32
N VAL A 112 -9.03 -4.58 0.38
CA VAL A 112 -9.72 -3.36 0.82
C VAL A 112 -9.79 -2.37 -0.33
N PRO A 113 -11.00 -2.02 -0.82
CA PRO A 113 -11.12 -1.13 -1.96
C PRO A 113 -10.59 0.29 -1.65
N PRO A 114 -9.64 0.82 -2.41
CA PRO A 114 -9.26 2.24 -2.33
C PRO A 114 -10.30 3.13 -3.04
N LEU A 115 -11.58 2.78 -2.94
CA LEU A 115 -12.64 3.46 -3.66
C LEU A 115 -12.97 4.79 -3.00
N PRO A 116 -13.21 5.85 -3.78
CA PRO A 116 -13.76 7.08 -3.25
C PRO A 116 -15.16 6.82 -2.65
N PRO A 117 -15.59 7.64 -1.68
CA PRO A 117 -16.88 7.43 -0.98
C PRO A 117 -18.10 7.47 -1.90
N HIS A 118 -17.93 7.96 -3.12
CA HIS A 118 -18.98 8.06 -4.14
C HIS A 118 -18.54 7.35 -5.42
N ILE A 119 -19.05 6.15 -5.63
CA ILE A 119 -18.96 5.44 -6.91
C ILE A 119 -20.22 5.66 -7.73
N THR A 120 -20.07 5.78 -9.06
CA THR A 120 -21.23 5.89 -9.95
C THR A 120 -21.93 4.55 -10.08
N ARG A 121 -23.19 4.58 -10.54
CA ARG A 121 -23.94 3.34 -10.81
C ARG A 121 -23.24 2.46 -11.86
N GLU A 122 -22.64 3.09 -12.89
CA GLU A 122 -21.90 2.39 -13.93
C GLU A 122 -20.68 1.65 -13.34
N GLN A 123 -19.91 2.33 -12.49
CA GLN A 123 -18.75 1.71 -11.81
C GLN A 123 -19.18 0.55 -10.92
N ALA A 124 -20.29 0.67 -10.20
CA ALA A 124 -20.85 -0.40 -9.38
C ALA A 124 -21.27 -1.61 -10.23
N GLN A 125 -21.90 -1.39 -11.39
CA GLN A 125 -22.27 -2.45 -12.31
C GLN A 125 -21.04 -3.16 -12.90
N LYS A 126 -20.02 -2.42 -13.32
CA LYS A 126 -18.76 -2.97 -13.84
C LYS A 126 -18.02 -3.77 -12.77
N MET A 127 -17.93 -3.26 -11.55
CA MET A 127 -17.35 -3.99 -10.43
C MET A 127 -18.11 -5.31 -10.17
N THR A 128 -19.45 -5.27 -10.16
CA THR A 128 -20.27 -6.49 -9.99
C THR A 128 -19.98 -7.48 -11.11
N LYS A 129 -19.90 -7.03 -12.37
CA LYS A 129 -19.56 -7.88 -13.51
C LYS A 129 -18.18 -8.52 -13.32
N ALA A 130 -17.15 -7.73 -12.95
CA ALA A 130 -15.81 -8.24 -12.70
C ALA A 130 -15.81 -9.35 -11.65
N MET A 131 -16.47 -9.11 -10.52
CA MET A 131 -16.61 -10.07 -9.43
C MET A 131 -17.25 -11.38 -9.91
N LEU A 132 -18.35 -11.31 -10.66
CA LEU A 132 -19.09 -12.48 -11.18
C LEU A 132 -18.36 -13.19 -12.34
N SER A 133 -17.39 -12.56 -12.96
CA SER A 133 -16.60 -13.13 -14.06
C SER A 133 -15.41 -13.96 -13.60
N GLY A 134 -15.36 -14.33 -12.32
CA GLY A 134 -14.33 -15.20 -11.76
C GLY A 134 -13.14 -14.45 -11.16
N ASP A 135 -13.38 -13.28 -10.59
CA ASP A 135 -12.33 -12.55 -9.86
C ASP A 135 -11.79 -13.43 -8.71
N PRO A 136 -10.47 -13.62 -8.62
CA PRO A 136 -9.86 -14.50 -7.63
C PRO A 136 -10.05 -14.04 -6.18
N GLU A 137 -10.31 -12.74 -5.97
CA GLU A 137 -10.51 -12.14 -4.65
C GLU A 137 -11.99 -11.87 -4.33
N PHE A 138 -12.92 -12.42 -5.10
CA PHE A 138 -14.36 -12.17 -4.96
C PHE A 138 -14.85 -12.25 -3.51
N THR A 139 -14.52 -13.33 -2.80
CA THR A 139 -15.02 -13.57 -1.44
C THR A 139 -14.50 -12.52 -0.45
N GLY A 140 -13.19 -12.26 -0.46
CA GLY A 140 -12.57 -11.29 0.44
C GLY A 140 -13.03 -9.86 0.20
N VAL A 141 -13.08 -9.46 -1.07
CA VAL A 141 -13.57 -8.13 -1.49
C VAL A 141 -15.03 -7.91 -1.06
N MET A 142 -15.88 -8.89 -1.26
CA MET A 142 -17.32 -8.80 -0.87
C MET A 142 -17.47 -8.70 0.64
N GLU A 143 -16.77 -9.53 1.40
CA GLU A 143 -16.82 -9.51 2.87
C GLU A 143 -16.36 -8.15 3.42
N LYS A 144 -15.22 -7.64 2.94
CA LYS A 144 -14.65 -6.37 3.41
C LYS A 144 -15.50 -5.16 2.99
N SER A 145 -16.06 -5.21 1.79
CA SER A 145 -17.00 -4.16 1.32
C SER A 145 -18.26 -4.09 2.19
N LEU A 146 -18.80 -5.24 2.60
CA LEU A 146 -19.95 -5.29 3.49
C LEU A 146 -19.62 -4.81 4.91
N ARG A 147 -18.48 -5.23 5.45
CA ARG A 147 -18.00 -4.76 6.76
C ARG A 147 -17.77 -3.26 6.78
N GLY A 148 -17.13 -2.69 5.74
CA GLY A 148 -16.92 -1.26 5.63
C GLY A 148 -18.22 -0.46 5.63
N LYS A 149 -19.24 -0.88 4.88
CA LYS A 149 -20.56 -0.24 4.89
C LYS A 149 -21.25 -0.37 6.24
N LEU A 150 -21.14 -1.49 6.92
CA LEU A 150 -21.73 -1.69 8.25
C LEU A 150 -21.07 -0.77 9.27
N THR A 151 -19.76 -0.64 9.26
CA THR A 151 -19.01 0.25 10.13
C THR A 151 -19.39 1.71 9.88
N GLU A 152 -19.48 2.13 8.61
CA GLU A 152 -19.91 3.49 8.25
C GLU A 152 -21.33 3.80 8.75
N PHE A 153 -22.24 2.84 8.65
CA PHE A 153 -23.61 2.99 9.16
C PHE A 153 -23.64 3.15 10.69
N LEU A 154 -22.85 2.34 11.41
CA LEU A 154 -22.79 2.38 12.87
C LEU A 154 -22.07 3.63 13.43
N THR A 155 -21.17 4.23 12.66
CA THR A 155 -20.45 5.45 13.10
C THR A 155 -21.19 6.74 12.77
N ARG A 156 -22.19 6.70 11.91
CA ARG A 156 -23.04 7.85 11.55
C ARG A 156 -24.31 7.97 12.41
N SER A 157 -24.58 6.99 13.25
CA SER A 157 -25.68 6.99 14.22
C SER A 157 -25.19 7.42 15.59
#